data_3debda13b1bdab6543534b52a04f6430
#
_entry.id   3debda13b1bdab6543534b52a04f6430
#
_cell.length_a   1.000
_cell.length_b   1.000
_cell.length_c   1.000
_cell.angle_alpha   90.00
_cell.angle_beta   90.00
_cell.angle_gamma   90.00
#
_symmetry.space_group_name_H-M   'P 1'
#
loop_
_entity.id
_entity.type
_entity.pdbx_description
1 polymer ?
#
loop_
_entity_poly.entity_id
_entity_poly.type
_entity_poly.pdbx_seq_one_letter_code
_entity_poly.pdbx_strand_id
1 'polypeptide(L)' 'MPQSKYDNAADLHIYAAHAHTAAAAAHHRGDHEAAEELSSKAHDYSMEASEKTLEIAQQLHVSMRA' A
#
# COMPACT_ATOMS: atom_id res chain seq x y z
N MET A 1 20.34 0.88 -8.64
CA MET A 1 20.41 1.71 -7.43
C MET A 1 19.43 1.22 -6.39
N PRO A 2 19.78 1.17 -5.12
CA PRO A 2 18.81 0.80 -4.11
C PRO A 2 17.72 1.86 -4.01
N GLN A 3 16.49 1.42 -3.84
CA GLN A 3 15.36 2.33 -3.64
C GLN A 3 15.50 3.06 -2.30
N SER A 4 15.12 4.32 -2.29
CA SER A 4 15.02 5.06 -1.04
C SER A 4 13.79 4.58 -0.26
N LYS A 5 13.74 4.89 1.05
CA LYS A 5 12.56 4.58 1.86
C LYS A 5 11.30 5.27 1.35
N TYR A 6 11.43 6.45 0.73
CA TYR A 6 10.30 7.18 0.15
C TYR A 6 9.77 6.48 -1.07
N ASP A 7 10.66 5.99 -1.95
CA ASP A 7 10.26 5.24 -3.14
C ASP A 7 9.57 3.94 -2.75
N ASN A 8 10.08 3.26 -1.72
CA ASN A 8 9.50 2.03 -1.23
C ASN A 8 8.08 2.26 -0.69
N ALA A 9 7.89 3.32 0.10
CA ALA A 9 6.55 3.68 0.59
C ALA A 9 5.60 4.02 -0.55
N ALA A 10 6.08 4.79 -1.54
CA ALA A 10 5.29 5.14 -2.72
C ALA A 10 4.87 3.90 -3.51
N ASP A 11 5.79 2.96 -3.72
CA ASP A 11 5.50 1.71 -4.44
C ASP A 11 4.44 0.88 -3.72
N LEU A 12 4.51 0.78 -2.41
CA LEU A 12 3.52 0.05 -1.63
C LEU A 12 2.12 0.65 -1.76
N HIS A 13 2.02 1.99 -1.76
CA HIS A 13 0.74 2.66 -2.01
C HIS A 13 0.22 2.38 -3.42
N ILE A 14 1.11 2.36 -4.42
CA ILE A 14 0.74 2.06 -5.80
C ILE A 14 0.25 0.62 -5.92
N TYR A 15 0.94 -0.33 -5.30
CA TYR A 15 0.51 -1.73 -5.32
C TYR A 15 -0.86 -1.90 -4.65
N ALA A 16 -1.08 -1.20 -3.54
CA ALA A 16 -2.39 -1.21 -2.88
C ALA A 16 -3.49 -0.69 -3.81
N ALA A 17 -3.21 0.43 -4.50
CA ALA A 17 -4.18 1.02 -5.44
C ALA A 17 -4.51 0.07 -6.59
N HIS A 18 -3.50 -0.59 -7.17
CA HIS A 18 -3.71 -1.57 -8.24
C HIS A 18 -4.54 -2.76 -7.76
N ALA A 19 -4.25 -3.27 -6.57
CA ALA A 19 -4.98 -4.40 -6.01
C ALA A 19 -6.43 -4.02 -5.71
N HIS A 20 -6.68 -2.82 -5.18
CA HIS A 20 -8.03 -2.32 -4.95
C HIS A 20 -8.80 -2.17 -6.26
N THR A 21 -8.16 -1.64 -7.29
CA THR A 21 -8.77 -1.48 -8.62
C THR A 21 -9.13 -2.84 -9.22
N ALA A 22 -8.23 -3.82 -9.10
CA ALA A 22 -8.47 -5.17 -9.60
C ALA A 22 -9.62 -5.85 -8.84
N ALA A 23 -9.71 -5.62 -7.53
CA ALA A 23 -10.82 -6.14 -6.73
C ALA A 23 -12.16 -5.55 -7.18
N ALA A 24 -12.20 -4.25 -7.45
CA ALA A 24 -13.40 -3.59 -7.96
C ALA A 24 -13.82 -4.18 -9.30
N ALA A 25 -12.87 -4.38 -10.21
CA ALA A 25 -13.15 -4.99 -11.51
C ALA A 25 -13.70 -6.42 -11.36
N ALA A 26 -13.13 -7.20 -10.43
CA ALA A 26 -13.61 -8.56 -10.16
C ALA A 26 -15.06 -8.56 -9.65
N HIS A 27 -15.41 -7.64 -8.76
CA HIS A 27 -16.79 -7.49 -8.29
C HIS A 27 -17.74 -7.16 -9.45
N HIS A 28 -17.33 -6.27 -10.34
CA HIS A 28 -18.16 -5.91 -11.51
C HIS A 28 -18.42 -7.09 -12.44
N ARG A 29 -17.45 -7.99 -12.60
CA ARG A 29 -17.66 -9.20 -13.43
C ARG A 29 -18.42 -10.30 -12.70
N GLY A 30 -18.68 -10.12 -11.42
CA GLY A 30 -19.30 -11.16 -10.61
C GLY A 30 -18.33 -12.25 -10.14
N ASP A 31 -17.04 -12.04 -10.28
CA ASP A 31 -16.01 -12.97 -9.82
C ASP A 31 -15.69 -12.67 -8.35
N HIS A 32 -16.56 -13.13 -7.47
CA HIS A 32 -16.47 -12.81 -6.05
C HIS A 32 -15.27 -13.46 -5.35
N GLU A 33 -14.86 -14.63 -5.81
CA GLU A 33 -13.69 -15.31 -5.26
C GLU A 33 -12.40 -14.53 -5.55
N ALA A 34 -12.23 -14.10 -6.79
CA ALA A 34 -11.08 -13.27 -7.16
C ALA A 34 -11.13 -11.92 -6.44
N ALA A 35 -12.30 -11.33 -6.29
CA ALA A 35 -12.47 -10.07 -5.57
C ALA A 35 -12.04 -10.20 -4.12
N GLU A 36 -12.38 -11.29 -3.46
CA GLU A 36 -11.99 -11.56 -2.08
C GLU A 36 -10.48 -11.66 -1.93
N GLU A 37 -9.82 -12.44 -2.79
CA GLU A 37 -8.36 -12.57 -2.79
C GLU A 37 -7.65 -11.23 -3.04
N LEU A 38 -8.14 -10.48 -4.03
CA LEU A 38 -7.53 -9.20 -4.38
C LEU A 38 -7.76 -8.16 -3.28
N SER A 39 -8.92 -8.17 -2.63
CA SER A 39 -9.19 -7.28 -1.50
C SER A 39 -8.26 -7.57 -0.33
N SER A 40 -7.99 -8.85 -0.06
CA SER A 40 -7.06 -9.26 0.99
C SER A 40 -5.66 -8.75 0.71
N LYS A 41 -5.17 -8.91 -0.53
CA LYS A 41 -3.86 -8.40 -0.95
C LYS A 41 -3.80 -6.88 -0.84
N ALA A 42 -4.86 -6.20 -1.27
CA ALA A 42 -4.93 -4.75 -1.20
C ALA A 42 -4.82 -4.26 0.23
N HIS A 43 -5.49 -4.95 1.15
CA HIS A 43 -5.43 -4.64 2.58
C HIS A 43 -4.00 -4.80 3.12
N ASP A 44 -3.33 -5.89 2.77
CA ASP A 44 -1.97 -6.15 3.22
C ASP A 44 -1.00 -5.07 2.72
N TYR A 45 -1.07 -4.71 1.43
CA TYR A 45 -0.25 -3.62 0.88
C TYR A 45 -0.56 -2.29 1.55
N SER A 46 -1.84 -2.02 1.82
CA SER A 46 -2.26 -0.79 2.48
C SER A 46 -1.69 -0.70 3.89
N MET A 47 -1.67 -1.79 4.62
CA MET A 47 -1.09 -1.83 5.96
C MET A 47 0.41 -1.60 5.92
N GLU A 48 1.12 -2.26 5.02
CA GLU A 48 2.57 -2.05 4.85
C GLU A 48 2.89 -0.61 4.45
N ALA A 49 2.12 -0.05 3.52
CA ALA A 49 2.29 1.33 3.07
C ALA A 49 2.11 2.30 4.24
N SER A 50 1.09 2.08 5.06
CA SER A 50 0.83 2.90 6.25
C SER A 50 1.95 2.82 7.26
N GLU A 51 2.48 1.62 7.51
CA GLU A 51 3.61 1.41 8.41
C GLU A 51 4.85 2.16 7.93
N LYS A 52 5.17 2.07 6.64
CA LYS A 52 6.32 2.77 6.07
C LYS A 52 6.16 4.28 6.16
N THR A 53 4.98 4.78 5.87
CA THR A 53 4.67 6.21 5.96
C THR A 53 4.81 6.69 7.40
N LEU A 54 4.32 5.91 8.37
CA LEU A 54 4.44 6.26 9.78
C LEU A 54 5.90 6.28 10.24
N GLU A 55 6.71 5.31 9.84
CA GLU A 55 8.14 5.28 10.13
C GLU A 55 8.84 6.53 9.61
N ILE A 56 8.54 6.94 8.38
CA ILE A 56 9.10 8.15 7.77
C ILE A 56 8.68 9.38 8.57
N ALA A 57 7.42 9.48 8.94
CA ALA A 57 6.90 10.60 9.73
C ALA A 57 7.61 10.69 11.09
N GLN A 58 7.82 9.57 11.75
CA GLN A 58 8.53 9.52 13.03
C GLN A 58 9.98 10.00 12.88
N GLN A 59 10.66 9.58 11.83
CA GLN A 59 12.04 10.01 11.56
C GLN A 59 12.12 11.50 11.28
N LEU A 60 11.18 12.03 10.53
CA LEU A 60 11.11 13.46 10.24
C LEU A 60 10.88 14.27 11.51
N HIS A 61 9.99 13.83 12.38
CA HIS A 61 9.72 14.50 13.65
C HIS A 61 10.95 14.50 14.57
N VAL A 62 11.65 13.39 14.65
CA VAL A 62 12.90 13.29 15.42
C VAL A 62 13.94 14.26 14.88
N SER A 63 14.11 14.29 13.55
CA SER A 63 15.08 15.20 12.89
C SER A 63 14.75 16.65 13.14
N MET A 64 13.47 17.00 13.18
CA MET A 64 13.02 18.40 13.39
C MET A 64 13.15 18.88 14.83
N ARG A 65 13.30 17.96 15.76
CA ARG A 65 13.47 18.30 17.20
C ARG A 65 14.89 18.65 17.60
N ALA A 66 15.83 18.40 16.76
CA ALA A 66 17.26 18.62 17.05
C ALA A 66 17.70 20.10 17.16
#